data_c861abee6864a646bd7692cab33ea06b
#
_entry.id   c861abee6864a646bd7692cab33ea06b
#
_cell.length_a   1.000
_cell.length_b   1.000
_cell.length_c   1.000
_cell.angle_alpha   90.00
_cell.angle_beta   90.00
_cell.angle_gamma   90.00
#
_symmetry.space_group_name_H-M   'P 1'
#
loop_
_entity.id
_entity.type
_entity.pdbx_description
1 polymer ?
#
loop_
_entity_poly.entity_id
_entity_poly.type
_entity_poly.pdbx_seq_one_letter_code
_entity_poly.pdbx_strand_id
1 'polypeptide(L)'
;VTTADIAYAKKMGLAIKLLATSKKIGDQYSIMVSPKMIGMSHPLFAVNDVFNAIFVKGNMLGDSMFYGSGAGKLPTASAVAGDIVEAAKVNGNTGHFWTEEKLALADVSTVENKFFVRTTAAAEEVKAVFGDVTVMNDVVANEISFVTEKMTEAAYKECAAKLNGIVSMI
;
A
#
# COMPACT_ATOMS: atom_id res chain seq x y z
N VAL A 1 4.30 -1.85 -11.51
CA VAL A 1 2.87 -2.02 -11.86
C VAL A 1 2.71 -1.81 -13.35
N THR A 2 2.07 -2.74 -14.01
CA THR A 2 1.81 -2.75 -15.45
C THR A 2 0.30 -2.70 -15.74
N THR A 3 -0.06 -2.52 -17.01
CA THR A 3 -1.48 -2.60 -17.43
C THR A 3 -2.10 -3.97 -17.17
N ALA A 4 -1.30 -5.04 -17.22
CA ALA A 4 -1.72 -6.38 -16.87
C ALA A 4 -2.08 -6.50 -15.37
N ASP A 5 -1.27 -5.96 -14.47
CA ASP A 5 -1.56 -5.93 -13.02
C ASP A 5 -2.90 -5.20 -12.76
N ILE A 6 -3.13 -4.09 -13.46
CA ILE A 6 -4.38 -3.34 -13.37
C ILE A 6 -5.58 -4.16 -13.88
N ALA A 7 -5.40 -4.93 -14.96
CA ALA A 7 -6.45 -5.78 -15.50
C ALA A 7 -6.84 -6.89 -14.52
N TYR A 8 -5.86 -7.55 -13.91
CA TYR A 8 -6.08 -8.53 -12.84
C TYR A 8 -6.79 -7.92 -11.63
N ALA A 9 -6.31 -6.76 -11.14
CA ALA A 9 -6.93 -6.07 -10.02
C ALA A 9 -8.41 -5.76 -10.30
N LYS A 10 -8.73 -5.23 -11.50
CA LYS A 10 -10.12 -4.96 -11.91
C LYS A 10 -10.97 -6.24 -11.92
N LYS A 11 -10.45 -7.35 -12.46
CA LYS A 11 -11.15 -8.64 -12.47
C LYS A 11 -11.46 -9.13 -11.04
N MET A 12 -10.59 -8.83 -10.08
CA MET A 12 -10.76 -9.14 -8.65
C MET A 12 -11.66 -8.13 -7.91
N GLY A 13 -12.14 -7.08 -8.55
CA GLY A 13 -12.87 -5.99 -7.89
C GLY A 13 -11.99 -5.11 -6.99
N LEU A 14 -10.69 -5.09 -7.27
CA LEU A 14 -9.68 -4.34 -6.51
C LEU A 14 -9.16 -3.13 -7.30
N ALA A 15 -8.61 -2.17 -6.60
CA ALA A 15 -7.82 -1.07 -7.18
C ALA A 15 -6.38 -1.14 -6.67
N ILE A 16 -5.43 -0.79 -7.55
CA ILE A 16 -4.02 -0.63 -7.16
C ILE A 16 -3.81 0.83 -6.79
N LYS A 17 -3.35 1.08 -5.56
CA LYS A 17 -3.00 2.40 -5.05
C LYS A 17 -1.56 2.40 -4.56
N LEU A 18 -0.82 3.47 -4.82
CA LEU A 18 0.47 3.70 -4.19
C LEU A 18 0.20 4.29 -2.80
N LEU A 19 0.48 3.51 -1.77
CA LEU A 19 0.22 3.91 -0.38
C LEU A 19 1.53 4.09 0.38
N ALA A 20 1.67 5.24 1.03
CA ALA A 20 2.60 5.42 2.13
C ALA A 20 1.89 4.95 3.41
N THR A 21 2.45 3.98 4.09
CA THR A 21 1.85 3.38 5.29
C THR A 21 2.81 3.49 6.47
N SER A 22 2.29 3.83 7.63
CA SER A 22 2.98 3.74 8.91
C SER A 22 2.13 2.95 9.88
N LYS A 23 2.71 1.93 10.51
CA LYS A 23 2.00 1.04 11.43
C LYS A 23 2.87 0.76 12.66
N LYS A 24 2.32 0.96 13.84
CA LYS A 24 2.94 0.52 15.09
C LYS A 24 2.83 -0.99 15.24
N ILE A 25 3.95 -1.66 15.53
CA ILE A 25 4.06 -3.11 15.75
C ILE A 25 4.85 -3.30 17.07
N GLY A 26 4.14 -3.57 18.16
CA GLY A 26 4.77 -3.53 19.49
C GLY A 26 5.34 -2.14 19.76
N ASP A 27 6.64 -2.07 20.06
CA ASP A 27 7.36 -0.81 20.32
C ASP A 27 8.11 -0.27 19.08
N GLN A 28 7.91 -0.88 17.93
CA GLN A 28 8.53 -0.48 16.67
C GLN A 28 7.49 0.06 15.68
N TYR A 29 7.99 0.69 14.63
CA TYR A 29 7.15 1.19 13.53
C TYR A 29 7.59 0.62 12.20
N SER A 30 6.65 0.06 11.45
CA SER A 30 6.84 -0.29 10.05
C SER A 30 6.42 0.89 9.18
N ILE A 31 7.33 1.39 8.36
CA ILE A 31 7.09 2.50 7.43
C ILE A 31 7.42 2.01 6.03
N MET A 32 6.48 2.14 5.10
CA MET A 32 6.61 1.62 3.74
C MET A 32 5.85 2.49 2.74
N VAL A 33 6.43 2.67 1.57
CA VAL A 33 5.73 3.18 0.38
C VAL A 33 5.71 2.07 -0.66
N SER A 34 4.54 1.58 -1.00
CA SER A 34 4.41 0.49 -1.98
C SER A 34 3.05 0.51 -2.68
N PRO A 35 2.95 -0.06 -3.90
CA PRO A 35 1.67 -0.40 -4.49
C PRO A 35 0.92 -1.39 -3.57
N LYS A 36 -0.36 -1.14 -3.37
CA LYS A 36 -1.25 -2.04 -2.63
C LYS A 36 -2.53 -2.27 -3.42
N MET A 37 -3.00 -3.51 -3.43
CA MET A 37 -4.34 -3.84 -3.92
C MET A 37 -5.35 -3.69 -2.80
N ILE A 38 -6.35 -2.83 -2.99
CA ILE A 38 -7.39 -2.56 -1.99
C ILE A 38 -8.77 -2.76 -2.59
N GLY A 39 -9.71 -3.27 -1.79
CA GLY A 39 -11.09 -3.50 -2.18
C GLY A 39 -11.99 -2.29 -1.94
N MET A 40 -13.21 -2.35 -2.45
CA MET A 40 -14.21 -1.27 -2.35
C MET A 40 -14.57 -0.87 -0.92
N SER A 41 -14.41 -1.79 0.04
CA SER A 41 -14.63 -1.49 1.46
C SER A 41 -13.54 -0.63 2.11
N HIS A 42 -12.39 -0.47 1.43
CA HIS A 42 -11.30 0.36 1.97
C HIS A 42 -11.57 1.84 1.69
N PRO A 43 -11.51 2.75 2.69
CA PRO A 43 -11.82 4.17 2.51
C PRO A 43 -11.04 4.86 1.39
N LEU A 44 -9.80 4.46 1.14
CA LEU A 44 -8.96 5.04 0.09
C LEU A 44 -9.28 4.51 -1.33
N PHE A 45 -10.20 3.56 -1.49
CA PHE A 45 -10.53 2.98 -2.81
C PHE A 45 -11.04 4.03 -3.79
N ALA A 46 -11.92 4.92 -3.33
CA ALA A 46 -12.55 5.96 -4.15
C ALA A 46 -11.68 7.22 -4.35
N VAL A 47 -10.49 7.28 -3.76
CA VAL A 47 -9.58 8.43 -3.91
C VAL A 47 -8.87 8.32 -5.27
N ASN A 48 -9.19 9.18 -6.22
CA ASN A 48 -8.67 9.16 -7.58
C ASN A 48 -8.32 10.58 -8.06
N ASP A 49 -7.66 10.66 -9.22
CA ASP A 49 -7.33 11.87 -9.96
C ASP A 49 -6.52 12.87 -9.12
N VAL A 50 -7.02 14.10 -8.98
CA VAL A 50 -6.35 15.18 -8.25
C VAL A 50 -6.52 15.09 -6.73
N PHE A 51 -7.33 14.14 -6.27
CA PHE A 51 -7.62 13.99 -4.86
C PHE A 51 -6.56 13.18 -4.12
N ASN A 52 -6.28 13.61 -2.91
CA ASN A 52 -5.41 12.92 -1.96
C ASN A 52 -6.19 12.65 -0.67
N ALA A 53 -5.78 11.61 0.05
CA ALA A 53 -6.34 11.34 1.36
C ALA A 53 -5.29 10.78 2.31
N ILE A 54 -5.46 11.10 3.58
CA ILE A 54 -4.75 10.48 4.70
C ILE A 54 -5.79 9.72 5.52
N PHE A 55 -5.61 8.40 5.62
CA PHE A 55 -6.47 7.55 6.42
C PHE A 55 -5.75 7.17 7.71
N VAL A 56 -6.36 7.45 8.85
CA VAL A 56 -5.80 7.24 10.18
C VAL A 56 -6.69 6.27 10.95
N LYS A 57 -6.08 5.22 11.49
CA LYS A 57 -6.72 4.32 12.46
C LYS A 57 -6.28 4.69 13.86
N GLY A 58 -7.13 5.38 14.60
CA GLY A 58 -6.88 5.77 15.97
C GLY A 58 -7.47 4.78 16.96
N ASN A 59 -6.82 4.60 18.11
CA ASN A 59 -7.30 3.71 19.18
C ASN A 59 -8.53 4.26 19.92
N MET A 60 -8.68 5.58 19.99
CA MET A 60 -9.79 6.24 20.69
C MET A 60 -10.82 6.81 19.72
N LEU A 61 -10.35 7.47 18.64
CA LEU A 61 -11.23 8.10 17.65
C LEU A 61 -11.77 7.10 16.62
N GLY A 62 -11.12 5.95 16.47
CA GLY A 62 -11.44 5.00 15.41
C GLY A 62 -10.88 5.44 14.05
N ASP A 63 -11.61 5.11 13.00
CA ASP A 63 -11.22 5.39 11.63
C ASP A 63 -11.55 6.85 11.25
N SER A 64 -10.55 7.58 10.78
CA SER A 64 -10.68 8.96 10.33
C SER A 64 -10.00 9.15 8.98
N MET A 65 -10.55 10.01 8.14
CA MET A 65 -9.97 10.31 6.83
C MET A 65 -9.98 11.81 6.57
N PHE A 66 -8.82 12.33 6.18
CA PHE A 66 -8.65 13.67 5.63
C PHE A 66 -8.59 13.54 4.11
N TYR A 67 -9.47 14.24 3.41
CA TYR A 67 -9.63 14.14 1.98
C TYR A 67 -9.72 15.51 1.34
N GLY A 68 -9.04 15.73 0.24
CA GLY A 68 -9.07 16.98 -0.48
C GLY A 68 -8.22 17.00 -1.75
N SER A 69 -8.30 18.10 -2.48
CA SER A 69 -7.48 18.35 -3.66
C SER A 69 -6.07 18.73 -3.22
N GLY A 70 -5.11 17.81 -3.34
CA GLY A 70 -3.70 18.07 -3.05
C GLY A 70 -2.92 18.61 -4.24
N ALA A 71 -3.36 18.29 -5.46
CA ALA A 71 -2.73 18.72 -6.70
C ALA A 71 -3.53 19.82 -7.39
N GLY A 72 -2.81 20.65 -8.16
CA GLY A 72 -3.38 21.70 -8.96
C GLY A 72 -3.00 23.11 -8.50
N LYS A 73 -3.04 24.06 -9.44
CA LYS A 73 -2.59 25.45 -9.23
C LYS A 73 -3.29 26.13 -8.05
N LEU A 74 -4.62 26.07 -8.02
CA LEU A 74 -5.41 26.78 -7.00
C LEU A 74 -5.32 26.13 -5.61
N PRO A 75 -5.48 24.80 -5.45
CA PRO A 75 -5.31 24.14 -4.15
C PRO A 75 -3.93 24.40 -3.55
N THR A 76 -2.87 24.27 -4.34
CA THR A 76 -1.49 24.53 -3.88
C THR A 76 -1.29 25.99 -3.47
N ALA A 77 -1.77 26.93 -4.27
CA ALA A 77 -1.67 28.36 -3.94
C ALA A 77 -2.44 28.70 -2.67
N SER A 78 -3.62 28.11 -2.47
CA SER A 78 -4.43 28.29 -1.25
C SER A 78 -3.72 27.79 0.00
N ALA A 79 -3.08 26.61 -0.07
CA ALA A 79 -2.32 26.05 1.03
C ALA A 79 -1.13 26.95 1.41
N VAL A 80 -0.33 27.36 0.42
CA VAL A 80 0.81 28.25 0.64
C VAL A 80 0.38 29.59 1.24
N ALA A 81 -0.69 30.19 0.72
CA ALA A 81 -1.22 31.43 1.26
C ALA A 81 -1.72 31.26 2.71
N GLY A 82 -2.37 30.13 3.01
CA GLY A 82 -2.79 29.77 4.36
C GLY A 82 -1.62 29.69 5.34
N ASP A 83 -0.56 29.00 4.96
CA ASP A 83 0.66 28.85 5.76
C ASP A 83 1.36 30.20 6.02
N ILE A 84 1.41 31.08 5.02
CA ILE A 84 1.95 32.45 5.18
C ILE A 84 1.15 33.22 6.20
N VAL A 85 -0.18 33.17 6.12
CA VAL A 85 -1.07 33.88 7.06
C VAL A 85 -0.92 33.31 8.46
N GLU A 86 -0.84 32.00 8.61
CA GLU A 86 -0.63 31.34 9.90
C GLU A 86 0.72 31.72 10.53
N ALA A 87 1.80 31.63 9.75
CA ALA A 87 3.14 32.03 10.20
C ALA A 87 3.19 33.48 10.66
N ALA A 88 2.50 34.39 9.97
CA ALA A 88 2.40 35.81 10.37
C ALA A 88 1.63 35.98 11.68
N LYS A 89 0.58 35.20 11.92
CA LYS A 89 -0.24 35.29 13.15
C LYS A 89 0.45 34.70 14.38
N VAL A 90 1.15 33.58 14.23
CA VAL A 90 1.81 32.87 15.34
C VAL A 90 3.26 33.31 15.57
N ASN A 91 3.73 34.31 14.85
CA ASN A 91 5.08 34.88 14.99
C ASN A 91 6.20 33.81 14.94
N GLY A 92 6.06 32.85 14.04
CA GLY A 92 7.06 31.81 13.78
C GLY A 92 7.05 30.61 14.73
N ASN A 93 6.19 30.58 15.75
CA ASN A 93 6.08 29.43 16.65
C ASN A 93 4.85 28.58 16.27
N THR A 94 5.07 27.41 15.71
CA THR A 94 4.02 26.47 15.30
C THR A 94 3.48 25.60 16.43
N GLY A 95 4.06 25.68 17.63
CA GLY A 95 3.67 24.85 18.77
C GLY A 95 4.04 23.35 18.61
N HIS A 96 4.79 22.98 17.59
CA HIS A 96 5.26 21.62 17.40
C HIS A 96 6.57 21.41 18.14
N PHE A 97 6.58 20.42 19.01
CA PHE A 97 7.76 20.02 19.75
C PHE A 97 8.25 18.66 19.26
N TRP A 98 9.47 18.62 18.77
CA TRP A 98 10.14 17.38 18.41
C TRP A 98 10.84 16.82 19.66
N THR A 99 10.78 15.50 19.83
CA THR A 99 11.54 14.80 20.85
C THR A 99 12.87 14.36 20.27
N GLU A 100 13.90 14.25 21.12
CA GLU A 100 15.21 13.71 20.72
C GLU A 100 15.20 12.18 20.62
N GLU A 101 14.17 11.54 21.15
CA GLU A 101 14.00 10.10 21.11
C GLU A 101 13.81 9.59 19.69
N LYS A 102 14.69 8.69 19.27
CA LYS A 102 14.62 8.09 17.94
C LYS A 102 13.58 6.99 17.91
N LEU A 103 12.75 7.04 16.88
CA LEU A 103 11.78 6.00 16.59
C LEU A 103 12.47 4.69 16.22
N ALA A 104 12.10 3.58 16.88
CA ALA A 104 12.57 2.25 16.51
C ALA A 104 11.80 1.77 15.27
N LEU A 105 12.53 1.42 14.21
CA LEU A 105 11.94 0.90 12.99
C LEU A 105 11.98 -0.63 12.98
N ALA A 106 10.85 -1.24 12.59
CA ALA A 106 10.78 -2.65 12.31
C ALA A 106 11.41 -2.96 10.94
N ASP A 107 12.07 -4.09 10.83
CA ASP A 107 12.50 -4.61 9.54
C ASP A 107 11.25 -4.97 8.71
N VAL A 108 11.07 -4.30 7.58
CA VAL A 108 9.91 -4.50 6.70
C VAL A 108 9.81 -5.93 6.17
N SER A 109 10.93 -6.66 6.07
CA SER A 109 10.96 -8.06 5.64
C SER A 109 10.26 -9.02 6.62
N THR A 110 10.07 -8.59 7.87
CA THR A 110 9.39 -9.36 8.94
C THR A 110 7.89 -9.06 9.04
N VAL A 111 7.41 -8.06 8.32
CA VAL A 111 5.99 -7.68 8.34
C VAL A 111 5.18 -8.60 7.45
N GLU A 112 4.13 -9.17 8.01
CA GLU A 112 3.24 -10.06 7.25
C GLU A 112 2.31 -9.28 6.33
N ASN A 113 2.27 -9.71 5.08
CA ASN A 113 1.37 -9.23 4.03
C ASN A 113 0.83 -10.40 3.22
N LYS A 114 -0.23 -10.18 2.44
CA LYS A 114 -0.61 -11.02 1.32
C LYS A 114 0.03 -10.43 0.06
N PHE A 115 0.57 -11.28 -0.79
CA PHE A 115 1.22 -10.89 -2.03
C PHE A 115 0.38 -11.33 -3.22
N PHE A 116 0.05 -10.39 -4.10
CA PHE A 116 -0.47 -10.72 -5.42
C PHE A 116 0.71 -11.04 -6.34
N VAL A 117 0.67 -12.19 -6.98
CA VAL A 117 1.77 -12.69 -7.81
C VAL A 117 1.23 -13.05 -9.19
N ARG A 118 1.96 -12.67 -10.24
CA ARG A 118 1.76 -13.15 -11.60
C ARG A 118 2.92 -14.03 -12.00
N THR A 119 2.61 -15.15 -12.66
CA THR A 119 3.62 -16.14 -13.08
C THR A 119 3.22 -16.84 -14.35
N THR A 120 4.23 -17.37 -15.08
CA THR A 120 4.05 -18.29 -16.21
C THR A 120 4.15 -19.76 -15.78
N ALA A 121 4.39 -20.04 -14.49
CA ALA A 121 4.41 -21.39 -13.96
C ALA A 121 3.02 -22.03 -14.00
N ALA A 122 2.98 -23.37 -14.00
CA ALA A 122 1.73 -24.12 -13.94
C ALA A 122 1.05 -23.97 -12.56
N ALA A 123 -0.27 -24.10 -12.53
CA ALA A 123 -1.03 -23.97 -11.29
C ALA A 123 -0.64 -24.99 -10.23
N GLU A 124 -0.28 -26.21 -10.64
CA GLU A 124 0.19 -27.28 -9.78
C GLU A 124 1.53 -26.94 -9.11
N GLU A 125 2.45 -26.32 -9.84
CA GLU A 125 3.74 -25.86 -9.31
C GLU A 125 3.54 -24.75 -8.30
N VAL A 126 2.64 -23.79 -8.59
CA VAL A 126 2.27 -22.70 -7.65
C VAL A 126 1.73 -23.30 -6.36
N LYS A 127 0.78 -24.24 -6.44
CA LYS A 127 0.20 -24.89 -5.26
C LYS A 127 1.20 -25.71 -4.46
N ALA A 128 2.15 -26.36 -5.14
CA ALA A 128 3.22 -27.11 -4.47
C ALA A 128 4.13 -26.20 -3.63
N VAL A 129 4.32 -24.94 -4.04
CA VAL A 129 5.22 -23.99 -3.36
C VAL A 129 4.48 -23.11 -2.36
N PHE A 130 3.30 -22.58 -2.72
CA PHE A 130 2.56 -21.59 -1.94
C PHE A 130 1.32 -22.16 -1.20
N GLY A 131 1.08 -23.48 -1.35
CA GLY A 131 -0.08 -24.14 -0.73
C GLY A 131 -1.37 -23.95 -1.53
N ASP A 132 -2.51 -24.15 -0.86
CA ASP A 132 -3.82 -24.10 -1.52
C ASP A 132 -4.25 -22.63 -1.78
N VAL A 133 -3.65 -22.03 -2.80
CA VAL A 133 -3.99 -20.67 -3.26
C VAL A 133 -5.00 -20.75 -4.41
N THR A 134 -5.89 -19.75 -4.45
CA THR A 134 -6.82 -19.60 -5.58
C THR A 134 -6.08 -18.99 -6.76
N VAL A 135 -5.98 -19.75 -7.84
CA VAL A 135 -5.36 -19.32 -9.09
C VAL A 135 -6.39 -18.67 -10.00
N MET A 136 -6.02 -17.56 -10.60
CA MET A 136 -6.80 -16.84 -11.61
C MET A 136 -6.05 -16.91 -12.95
N ASN A 137 -6.76 -17.29 -13.99
CA ASN A 137 -6.35 -17.29 -15.39
C ASN A 137 -7.24 -16.34 -16.21
N ASP A 138 -7.15 -16.38 -17.54
CA ASP A 138 -8.01 -15.66 -18.49
C ASP A 138 -7.92 -14.12 -18.46
N VAL A 139 -6.82 -13.54 -17.99
CA VAL A 139 -6.56 -12.09 -18.08
C VAL A 139 -5.43 -11.80 -19.06
N VAL A 140 -4.31 -12.53 -18.95
CA VAL A 140 -3.18 -12.43 -19.86
C VAL A 140 -2.84 -13.84 -20.36
N ALA A 141 -2.62 -13.96 -21.67
CA ALA A 141 -2.26 -15.24 -22.27
C ALA A 141 -0.96 -15.80 -21.68
N ASN A 142 -0.95 -17.11 -21.40
CA ASN A 142 0.18 -17.85 -20.84
C ASN A 142 0.65 -17.37 -19.45
N GLU A 143 -0.18 -16.63 -18.74
CA GLU A 143 0.07 -16.23 -17.36
C GLU A 143 -1.10 -16.63 -16.46
N ILE A 144 -0.76 -16.93 -15.23
CA ILE A 144 -1.72 -17.07 -14.13
C ILE A 144 -1.36 -16.10 -13.02
N SER A 145 -2.32 -15.81 -12.17
CA SER A 145 -2.07 -15.02 -10.97
C SER A 145 -2.71 -15.66 -9.74
N PHE A 146 -2.19 -15.33 -8.58
CA PHE A 146 -2.73 -15.78 -7.31
C PHE A 146 -2.43 -14.75 -6.22
N VAL A 147 -3.11 -14.89 -5.09
CA VAL A 147 -2.81 -14.14 -3.86
C VAL A 147 -2.35 -15.15 -2.82
N THR A 148 -1.21 -14.88 -2.21
CA THR A 148 -0.68 -15.75 -1.15
C THR A 148 -1.53 -15.70 0.10
N GLU A 149 -1.41 -16.68 0.97
CA GLU A 149 -1.76 -16.51 2.36
C GLU A 149 -0.85 -15.46 3.01
N LYS A 150 -1.21 -15.04 4.23
CA LYS A 150 -0.44 -14.04 4.95
C LYS A 150 0.93 -14.58 5.31
N MET A 151 1.98 -13.92 4.85
CA MET A 151 3.37 -14.32 5.09
C MET A 151 4.29 -13.10 5.13
N THR A 152 5.48 -13.28 5.68
CA THR A 152 6.52 -12.24 5.64
C THR A 152 7.14 -12.13 4.25
N GLU A 153 7.74 -10.99 3.92
CA GLU A 153 8.47 -10.83 2.67
C GLU A 153 9.66 -11.80 2.56
N ALA A 154 10.31 -12.12 3.70
CA ALA A 154 11.37 -13.12 3.74
C ALA A 154 10.86 -14.51 3.33
N ALA A 155 9.75 -14.97 3.93
CA ALA A 155 9.12 -16.25 3.57
C ALA A 155 8.64 -16.26 2.11
N TYR A 156 8.09 -15.15 1.61
CA TYR A 156 7.73 -15.02 0.21
C TYR A 156 8.94 -15.22 -0.71
N LYS A 157 10.07 -14.57 -0.41
CA LYS A 157 11.29 -14.71 -1.21
C LYS A 157 11.83 -16.14 -1.25
N GLU A 158 11.75 -16.87 -0.13
CA GLU A 158 12.13 -18.28 -0.07
C GLU A 158 11.22 -19.17 -0.93
N CYS A 159 9.92 -18.93 -0.94
CA CYS A 159 8.97 -19.59 -1.80
C CYS A 159 9.19 -19.22 -3.27
N ALA A 160 9.32 -17.93 -3.56
CA ALA A 160 9.51 -17.41 -4.90
C ALA A 160 10.78 -17.97 -5.57
N ALA A 161 11.85 -18.20 -4.81
CA ALA A 161 13.07 -18.82 -5.32
C ALA A 161 12.90 -20.27 -5.80
N LYS A 162 11.83 -20.95 -5.39
CA LYS A 162 11.49 -22.32 -5.81
C LYS A 162 10.57 -22.38 -7.02
N LEU A 163 10.03 -21.22 -7.44
CA LEU A 163 9.09 -21.11 -8.55
C LEU A 163 9.72 -20.34 -9.70
N ASN A 164 9.82 -20.95 -10.88
CA ASN A 164 10.27 -20.26 -12.08
C ASN A 164 9.15 -19.41 -12.68
N GLY A 165 9.54 -18.38 -13.45
CA GLY A 165 8.56 -17.62 -14.26
C GLY A 165 7.73 -16.59 -13.49
N ILE A 166 8.16 -16.12 -12.32
CA ILE A 166 7.53 -14.99 -11.66
C ILE A 166 7.71 -13.72 -12.52
N VAL A 167 6.60 -13.11 -12.88
CA VAL A 167 6.53 -11.93 -13.75
C VAL A 167 6.39 -10.64 -12.94
N SER A 168 5.56 -10.66 -11.91
CA SER A 168 5.24 -9.47 -11.10
C SER A 168 4.79 -9.87 -9.70
N MET A 169 5.04 -9.00 -8.72
CA MET A 169 4.56 -9.11 -7.34
C MET A 169 4.12 -7.73 -6.83
N ILE A 170 2.99 -7.68 -6.15
CA ILE A 170 2.43 -6.48 -5.48
C ILE A 170 2.01 -6.84 -4.06
#